data_7ccb36a99c43728545398d53858461d8
#
_entry.id   7ccb36a99c43728545398d53858461d8
#
_cell.length_a   1.000
_cell.length_b   1.000
_cell.length_c   1.000
_cell.angle_alpha   90.00
_cell.angle_beta   90.00
_cell.angle_gamma   90.00
#
_symmetry.space_group_name_H-M   'P 1'
#
loop_
_entity.id
_entity.type
_entity.pdbx_description
1 polymer ?
#
loop_
_entity_poly.entity_id
_entity_poly.type
_entity_poly.pdbx_seq_one_letter_code
_entity_poly.pdbx_strand_id
1 'polypeptide(L)'
;IAITGCTTNPYTGESQTSKGAWGALAGAATGAAVGALSSSKGDRKKGILTGVAAGAALGGGIGYYMDVQEAKLREKLQGTGVSVTRNGDQLILNMPNNVTFDSSSAQLKAAGANTLSGVALVVAEFDKTRLNVVGHTDSTGSRELNMKLSRDRADAVAAQLIGQGVSGSRIAISGV
;
A
#
# COMPACT_ATOMS: atom_id res chain seq x y z
N ILE A 1 -22.08 -10.94 -21.22
CA ILE A 1 -20.63 -11.21 -21.41
C ILE A 1 -19.97 -10.83 -20.10
N ALA A 2 -19.69 -11.83 -19.27
CA ALA A 2 -18.97 -11.64 -18.04
C ALA A 2 -17.46 -11.62 -18.35
N ILE A 3 -16.83 -10.46 -18.23
CA ILE A 3 -15.36 -10.34 -18.28
C ILE A 3 -14.87 -10.64 -16.88
N THR A 4 -14.57 -11.89 -16.60
CA THR A 4 -13.88 -12.29 -15.36
C THR A 4 -12.40 -12.09 -15.57
N GLY A 5 -11.89 -10.92 -15.17
CA GLY A 5 -10.46 -10.69 -15.02
C GLY A 5 -9.96 -11.48 -13.81
N CYS A 6 -9.58 -12.74 -14.00
CA CYS A 6 -8.90 -13.53 -12.99
C CYS A 6 -7.41 -13.29 -13.10
N THR A 7 -6.77 -12.83 -12.01
CA THR A 7 -5.32 -12.85 -11.84
C THR A 7 -4.94 -14.05 -10.99
N THR A 8 -3.93 -14.78 -11.41
CA THR A 8 -3.41 -15.91 -10.63
C THR A 8 -2.46 -15.35 -9.56
N ASN A 9 -2.66 -15.76 -8.31
CA ASN A 9 -1.71 -15.45 -7.24
C ASN A 9 -0.37 -16.15 -7.56
N PRO A 10 0.74 -15.42 -7.75
CA PRO A 10 2.00 -16.02 -8.15
C PRO A 10 2.62 -16.94 -7.08
N TYR A 11 2.09 -16.92 -5.84
CA TYR A 11 2.61 -17.73 -4.73
C TYR A 11 1.76 -18.95 -4.39
N THR A 12 0.43 -18.90 -4.60
CA THR A 12 -0.48 -19.99 -4.27
C THR A 12 -1.02 -20.70 -5.50
N GLY A 13 -0.84 -20.13 -6.69
CA GLY A 13 -1.42 -20.64 -7.94
C GLY A 13 -2.95 -20.52 -8.03
N GLU A 14 -3.58 -19.94 -7.00
CA GLU A 14 -5.03 -19.78 -6.97
C GLU A 14 -5.48 -18.60 -7.84
N SER A 15 -6.54 -18.81 -8.62
CA SER A 15 -7.16 -17.74 -9.39
C SER A 15 -7.96 -16.82 -8.45
N GLN A 16 -7.58 -15.57 -8.37
CA GLN A 16 -8.30 -14.55 -7.62
C GLN A 16 -8.90 -13.53 -8.58
N THR A 17 -10.11 -13.07 -8.27
CA THR A 17 -10.68 -11.92 -8.97
C THR A 17 -9.82 -10.70 -8.70
N SER A 18 -9.31 -10.04 -9.74
CA SER A 18 -8.43 -8.88 -9.55
C SER A 18 -9.17 -7.78 -8.77
N LYS A 19 -8.46 -7.15 -7.85
CA LYS A 19 -9.03 -6.03 -7.06
C LYS A 19 -9.30 -4.82 -7.95
N GLY A 20 -8.60 -4.71 -9.08
CA GLY A 20 -8.93 -3.79 -10.15
C GLY A 20 -10.33 -4.02 -10.74
N ALA A 21 -10.75 -5.28 -10.90
CA ALA A 21 -12.11 -5.62 -11.33
C ALA A 21 -13.17 -5.21 -10.28
N TRP A 22 -12.91 -5.42 -9.00
CA TRP A 22 -13.78 -4.94 -7.91
C TRP A 22 -13.83 -3.41 -7.84
N GLY A 23 -12.69 -2.74 -7.97
CA GLY A 23 -12.62 -1.28 -8.04
C GLY A 23 -13.41 -0.71 -9.23
N ALA A 24 -13.30 -1.35 -10.40
CA ALA A 24 -14.06 -0.99 -11.59
C ALA A 24 -15.57 -1.17 -11.39
N LEU A 25 -16.00 -2.27 -10.73
CA LEU A 25 -17.40 -2.50 -10.42
C LEU A 25 -17.96 -1.47 -9.43
N ALA A 26 -17.23 -1.20 -8.34
CA ALA A 26 -17.63 -0.20 -7.36
C ALA A 26 -17.66 1.20 -7.98
N GLY A 27 -16.62 1.57 -8.74
CA GLY A 27 -16.56 2.84 -9.46
C GLY A 27 -17.66 3.00 -10.50
N ALA A 28 -17.98 1.94 -11.24
CA ALA A 28 -19.08 1.92 -12.20
C ALA A 28 -20.45 2.14 -11.53
N ALA A 29 -20.70 1.50 -10.40
CA ALA A 29 -21.95 1.70 -9.63
C ALA A 29 -22.09 3.14 -9.11
N THR A 30 -21.03 3.69 -8.54
CA THR A 30 -20.98 5.09 -8.05
C THR A 30 -21.13 6.07 -9.22
N GLY A 31 -20.39 5.85 -10.30
CA GLY A 31 -20.45 6.67 -11.51
C GLY A 31 -21.83 6.64 -12.18
N ALA A 32 -22.48 5.49 -12.19
CA ALA A 32 -23.87 5.36 -12.70
C ALA A 32 -24.85 6.21 -11.90
N ALA A 33 -24.73 6.20 -10.55
CA ALA A 33 -25.59 6.98 -9.68
C ALA A 33 -25.38 8.49 -9.90
N VAL A 34 -24.14 8.96 -9.95
CA VAL A 34 -23.80 10.37 -10.20
C VAL A 34 -24.25 10.77 -11.60
N GLY A 35 -23.99 9.96 -12.61
CA GLY A 35 -24.42 10.20 -13.99
C GLY A 35 -25.94 10.29 -14.16
N ALA A 36 -26.69 9.45 -13.40
CA ALA A 36 -28.16 9.49 -13.40
C ALA A 36 -28.71 10.77 -12.75
N LEU A 37 -28.06 11.23 -11.66
CA LEU A 37 -28.49 12.41 -10.90
C LEU A 37 -28.17 13.73 -11.60
N SER A 38 -27.04 13.77 -12.32
CA SER A 38 -26.57 14.98 -13.01
C SER A 38 -27.14 15.17 -14.41
N SER A 39 -27.88 14.18 -14.96
CA SER A 39 -28.44 14.24 -16.29
C SER A 39 -29.93 14.58 -16.30
N SER A 40 -30.37 15.35 -17.32
CA SER A 40 -31.78 15.65 -17.54
C SER A 40 -32.60 14.39 -17.86
N LYS A 41 -33.94 14.46 -17.64
CA LYS A 41 -34.81 13.28 -17.81
C LYS A 41 -34.71 12.61 -19.19
N GLY A 42 -34.39 13.37 -20.25
CA GLY A 42 -34.24 12.85 -21.62
C GLY A 42 -32.88 12.15 -21.87
N ASP A 43 -31.83 12.56 -21.18
CA ASP A 43 -30.45 12.08 -21.41
C ASP A 43 -29.92 11.16 -20.33
N ARG A 44 -30.77 10.69 -19.41
CA ARG A 44 -30.38 9.82 -18.29
C ARG A 44 -29.63 8.58 -18.73
N LYS A 45 -30.03 7.95 -19.84
CA LYS A 45 -29.33 6.74 -20.36
C LYS A 45 -27.89 7.07 -20.77
N LYS A 46 -27.66 8.22 -21.43
CA LYS A 46 -26.31 8.68 -21.79
C LYS A 46 -25.51 9.04 -20.56
N GLY A 47 -26.09 9.76 -19.60
CA GLY A 47 -25.44 10.13 -18.35
C GLY A 47 -25.02 8.91 -17.53
N ILE A 48 -25.87 7.91 -17.42
CA ILE A 48 -25.55 6.64 -16.76
C ILE A 48 -24.38 5.94 -17.45
N LEU A 49 -24.42 5.79 -18.78
CA LEU A 49 -23.36 5.13 -19.54
C LEU A 49 -22.03 5.85 -19.42
N THR A 50 -22.02 7.18 -19.48
CA THR A 50 -20.80 7.99 -19.30
C THR A 50 -20.29 7.90 -17.88
N GLY A 51 -21.18 7.94 -16.87
CA GLY A 51 -20.82 7.81 -15.47
C GLY A 51 -20.27 6.41 -15.14
N VAL A 52 -20.86 5.34 -15.68
CA VAL A 52 -20.34 3.97 -15.54
C VAL A 52 -18.95 3.85 -16.13
N ALA A 53 -18.73 4.35 -17.35
CA ALA A 53 -17.44 4.27 -18.03
C ALA A 53 -16.35 5.05 -17.27
N ALA A 54 -16.65 6.27 -16.84
CA ALA A 54 -15.72 7.09 -16.06
C ALA A 54 -15.43 6.48 -14.68
N GLY A 55 -16.46 6.03 -13.97
CA GLY A 55 -16.32 5.41 -12.65
C GLY A 55 -15.55 4.10 -12.68
N ALA A 56 -15.80 3.24 -13.69
CA ALA A 56 -15.07 2.00 -13.88
C ALA A 56 -13.60 2.24 -14.22
N ALA A 57 -13.30 3.24 -15.04
CA ALA A 57 -11.93 3.60 -15.40
C ALA A 57 -11.14 4.11 -14.18
N LEU A 58 -11.74 4.98 -13.36
CA LEU A 58 -11.10 5.51 -12.15
C LEU A 58 -10.94 4.45 -11.08
N GLY A 59 -12.00 3.69 -10.76
CA GLY A 59 -11.96 2.64 -9.74
C GLY A 59 -11.07 1.48 -10.14
N GLY A 60 -11.12 1.04 -11.40
CA GLY A 60 -10.25 -0.02 -11.94
C GLY A 60 -8.79 0.39 -11.98
N GLY A 61 -8.50 1.65 -12.32
CA GLY A 61 -7.14 2.19 -12.38
C GLY A 61 -6.45 2.18 -11.01
N ILE A 62 -7.15 2.59 -9.95
CA ILE A 62 -6.61 2.56 -8.58
C ILE A 62 -6.38 1.13 -8.13
N GLY A 63 -7.36 0.22 -8.34
CA GLY A 63 -7.23 -1.19 -7.98
C GLY A 63 -6.03 -1.84 -8.66
N TYR A 64 -5.88 -1.65 -9.98
CA TYR A 64 -4.76 -2.17 -10.75
C TYR A 64 -3.41 -1.63 -10.25
N TYR A 65 -3.31 -0.31 -9.99
CA TYR A 65 -2.11 0.32 -9.45
C TYR A 65 -1.68 -0.34 -8.13
N MET A 66 -2.63 -0.58 -7.24
CA MET A 66 -2.38 -1.25 -5.96
C MET A 66 -2.03 -2.72 -6.12
N ASP A 67 -2.65 -3.44 -7.07
CA ASP A 67 -2.35 -4.84 -7.34
C ASP A 67 -0.91 -5.02 -7.84
N VAL A 68 -0.45 -4.16 -8.75
CA VAL A 68 0.93 -4.18 -9.27
C VAL A 68 1.93 -3.82 -8.18
N GLN A 69 1.63 -2.80 -7.36
CA GLN A 69 2.49 -2.41 -6.25
C GLN A 69 2.62 -3.54 -5.22
N GLU A 70 1.51 -4.19 -4.84
CA GLU A 70 1.50 -5.33 -3.92
C GLU A 70 2.36 -6.48 -4.45
N ALA A 71 2.19 -6.84 -5.72
CA ALA A 71 2.96 -7.93 -6.35
C ALA A 71 4.47 -7.64 -6.34
N LYS A 72 4.88 -6.44 -6.71
CA LYS A 72 6.29 -6.03 -6.69
C LYS A 72 6.88 -6.01 -5.28
N LEU A 73 6.14 -5.54 -4.29
CA LEU A 73 6.58 -5.58 -2.90
C LEU A 73 6.76 -7.01 -2.42
N ARG A 74 5.82 -7.90 -2.70
CA ARG A 74 5.92 -9.33 -2.32
C ARG A 74 7.14 -9.98 -2.97
N GLU A 75 7.38 -9.72 -4.25
CA GLU A 75 8.55 -10.23 -4.98
C GLU A 75 9.86 -9.75 -4.34
N LYS A 76 9.99 -8.44 -4.10
CA LYS A 76 11.22 -7.85 -3.53
C LYS A 76 11.47 -8.22 -2.08
N LEU A 77 10.42 -8.51 -1.32
CA LEU A 77 10.51 -8.84 0.10
C LEU A 77 10.48 -10.33 0.38
N GLN A 78 10.43 -11.17 -0.65
CA GLN A 78 10.48 -12.62 -0.49
C GLN A 78 11.77 -13.06 0.21
N GLY A 79 11.65 -13.88 1.25
CA GLY A 79 12.78 -14.37 2.04
C GLY A 79 13.40 -13.37 3.03
N THR A 80 12.91 -12.14 3.10
CA THR A 80 13.42 -11.12 4.05
C THR A 80 12.79 -11.20 5.45
N GLY A 81 11.75 -12.02 5.64
CA GLY A 81 10.97 -12.09 6.87
C GLY A 81 9.93 -10.97 7.02
N VAL A 82 9.83 -10.06 6.05
CA VAL A 82 8.80 -9.01 6.04
C VAL A 82 7.52 -9.56 5.40
N SER A 83 6.39 -9.34 6.07
CA SER A 83 5.08 -9.71 5.51
C SER A 83 4.41 -8.50 4.86
N VAL A 84 3.75 -8.74 3.73
CA VAL A 84 2.96 -7.75 3.00
C VAL A 84 1.50 -8.17 3.07
N THR A 85 0.68 -7.35 3.74
CA THR A 85 -0.76 -7.57 3.87
C THR A 85 -1.50 -6.40 3.27
N ARG A 86 -2.54 -6.67 2.51
CA ARG A 86 -3.43 -5.63 1.98
C ARG A 86 -4.70 -5.51 2.81
N ASN A 87 -5.05 -4.27 3.15
CA ASN A 87 -6.30 -3.93 3.79
C ASN A 87 -6.95 -2.77 3.01
N GLY A 88 -7.90 -3.09 2.12
CA GLY A 88 -8.50 -2.10 1.22
C GLY A 88 -7.47 -1.40 0.33
N ASP A 89 -7.34 -0.09 0.49
CA ASP A 89 -6.38 0.76 -0.24
C ASP A 89 -5.03 0.93 0.49
N GLN A 90 -4.81 0.14 1.54
CA GLN A 90 -3.56 0.17 2.32
C GLN A 90 -2.77 -1.11 2.11
N LEU A 91 -1.45 -0.97 1.96
CA LEU A 91 -0.48 -2.06 2.04
C LEU A 91 0.26 -1.93 3.36
N ILE A 92 0.16 -2.96 4.19
CA ILE A 92 0.81 -3.04 5.51
C ILE A 92 2.03 -3.92 5.36
N LEU A 93 3.21 -3.35 5.60
CA LEU A 93 4.48 -4.05 5.66
C LEU A 93 4.85 -4.23 7.14
N ASN A 94 4.82 -5.46 7.60
CA ASN A 94 5.26 -5.77 8.96
C ASN A 94 6.72 -6.24 8.94
N MET A 95 7.59 -5.43 9.52
CA MET A 95 9.03 -5.69 9.61
C MET A 95 9.39 -6.10 11.04
N PRO A 96 9.74 -7.37 11.30
CA PRO A 96 10.08 -7.83 12.63
C PRO A 96 11.33 -7.11 13.18
N ASN A 97 11.28 -6.71 14.46
CA ASN A 97 12.38 -5.97 15.10
C ASN A 97 13.73 -6.71 15.05
N ASN A 98 13.71 -8.02 15.25
CA ASN A 98 14.93 -8.84 15.25
C ASN A 98 15.66 -8.89 13.90
N VAL A 99 14.95 -8.63 12.80
CA VAL A 99 15.52 -8.50 11.45
C VAL A 99 15.98 -7.08 11.18
N THR A 100 15.25 -6.10 11.71
CA THR A 100 15.41 -4.69 11.36
C THR A 100 16.41 -3.96 12.25
N PHE A 101 16.39 -4.21 13.56
CA PHE A 101 17.18 -3.46 14.57
C PHE A 101 17.95 -4.39 15.49
N ASP A 102 19.00 -3.84 16.10
CA ASP A 102 19.63 -4.44 17.28
C ASP A 102 18.75 -4.27 18.53
N SER A 103 18.95 -5.13 19.53
CA SER A 103 18.21 -5.04 20.79
C SER A 103 18.38 -3.68 21.44
N SER A 104 17.29 -3.10 21.93
CA SER A 104 17.24 -1.80 22.60
C SER A 104 17.90 -0.66 21.80
N SER A 105 17.96 -0.78 20.48
CA SER A 105 18.60 0.17 19.59
C SER A 105 17.65 0.60 18.46
N ALA A 106 17.89 1.79 17.92
CA ALA A 106 17.32 2.29 16.69
C ALA A 106 18.29 2.15 15.49
N GLN A 107 19.43 1.51 15.69
CA GLN A 107 20.40 1.27 14.63
C GLN A 107 19.90 0.14 13.71
N LEU A 108 19.78 0.44 12.41
CA LEU A 108 19.38 -0.54 11.40
C LEU A 108 20.48 -1.59 11.21
N LYS A 109 20.09 -2.84 11.23
CA LYS A 109 20.93 -3.94 10.78
C LYS A 109 21.11 -3.91 9.26
N ALA A 110 22.20 -4.48 8.76
CA ALA A 110 22.44 -4.59 7.32
C ALA A 110 21.28 -5.28 6.59
N ALA A 111 20.71 -6.34 7.18
CA ALA A 111 19.55 -7.03 6.63
C ALA A 111 18.32 -6.10 6.53
N GLY A 112 18.05 -5.31 7.58
CA GLY A 112 16.97 -4.32 7.58
C GLY A 112 17.18 -3.22 6.54
N ALA A 113 18.40 -2.68 6.45
CA ALA A 113 18.74 -1.67 5.45
C ALA A 113 18.59 -2.20 4.01
N ASN A 114 19.03 -3.44 3.72
CA ASN A 114 18.86 -4.06 2.41
C ASN A 114 17.37 -4.27 2.07
N THR A 115 16.59 -4.72 3.04
CA THR A 115 15.13 -4.87 2.89
C THR A 115 14.46 -3.54 2.57
N LEU A 116 14.82 -2.47 3.30
CA LEU A 116 14.30 -1.12 3.07
C LEU A 116 14.71 -0.57 1.70
N SER A 117 15.89 -0.93 1.20
CA SER A 117 16.28 -0.58 -0.18
C SER A 117 15.35 -1.22 -1.22
N GLY A 118 14.94 -2.47 -1.00
CA GLY A 118 13.93 -3.13 -1.84
C GLY A 118 12.57 -2.43 -1.79
N VAL A 119 12.13 -2.02 -0.60
CA VAL A 119 10.89 -1.24 -0.42
C VAL A 119 11.00 0.11 -1.12
N ALA A 120 12.11 0.83 -0.93
CA ALA A 120 12.33 2.14 -1.53
C ALA A 120 12.25 2.13 -3.05
N LEU A 121 12.82 1.11 -3.72
CA LEU A 121 12.75 0.94 -5.17
C LEU A 121 11.30 0.85 -5.65
N VAL A 122 10.47 0.04 -4.99
CA VAL A 122 9.06 -0.10 -5.36
C VAL A 122 8.30 1.20 -5.08
N VAL A 123 8.49 1.80 -3.89
CA VAL A 123 7.78 3.02 -3.49
C VAL A 123 8.19 4.23 -4.35
N ALA A 124 9.41 4.28 -4.84
CA ALA A 124 9.86 5.32 -5.78
C ALA A 124 9.15 5.22 -7.13
N GLU A 125 8.90 4.00 -7.62
CA GLU A 125 8.14 3.77 -8.86
C GLU A 125 6.65 4.16 -8.68
N PHE A 126 6.09 3.94 -7.48
CA PHE A 126 4.70 4.25 -7.15
C PHE A 126 4.59 5.59 -6.41
N ASP A 127 4.80 6.68 -7.12
CA ASP A 127 4.94 8.05 -6.58
C ASP A 127 3.70 8.60 -5.87
N LYS A 128 2.51 8.10 -6.16
CA LYS A 128 1.24 8.52 -5.54
C LYS A 128 0.98 7.89 -4.17
N THR A 129 1.77 6.88 -3.78
CA THR A 129 1.62 6.20 -2.50
C THR A 129 2.20 7.05 -1.37
N ARG A 130 1.41 7.28 -0.32
CA ARG A 130 1.88 7.87 0.94
C ARG A 130 2.32 6.76 1.89
N LEU A 131 3.34 7.03 2.67
CA LEU A 131 3.89 6.11 3.66
C LEU A 131 3.59 6.61 5.07
N ASN A 132 3.18 5.69 5.94
CA ASN A 132 3.11 5.92 7.37
C ASN A 132 4.04 4.93 8.04
N VAL A 133 5.14 5.42 8.60
CA VAL A 133 6.14 4.62 9.30
C VAL A 133 5.83 4.66 10.78
N VAL A 134 5.45 3.50 11.32
CA VAL A 134 5.09 3.35 12.72
C VAL A 134 6.12 2.46 13.40
N GLY A 135 6.84 3.01 14.37
CA GLY A 135 7.76 2.25 15.20
C GLY A 135 7.02 1.65 16.39
N HIS A 136 7.36 0.41 16.72
CA HIS A 136 6.84 -0.32 17.88
C HIS A 136 7.98 -0.77 18.79
N THR A 137 7.70 -0.86 20.09
CA THR A 137 8.55 -1.53 21.09
C THR A 137 7.75 -2.58 21.82
N ASP A 138 8.43 -3.43 22.58
CA ASP A 138 7.78 -4.31 23.56
C ASP A 138 7.38 -3.53 24.82
N SER A 139 6.71 -4.21 25.74
CA SER A 139 6.25 -3.63 27.01
C SER A 139 7.34 -3.61 28.09
N THR A 140 8.58 -3.96 27.77
CA THR A 140 9.69 -4.03 28.74
C THR A 140 10.30 -2.65 28.95
N GLY A 141 10.39 -2.19 30.18
CA GLY A 141 10.97 -0.89 30.53
C GLY A 141 9.94 0.20 30.78
N SER A 142 10.40 1.46 30.86
CA SER A 142 9.50 2.57 31.09
C SER A 142 8.79 3.00 29.78
N ARG A 143 7.57 3.51 29.94
CA ARG A 143 6.77 3.96 28.80
C ARG A 143 7.48 5.09 28.02
N GLU A 144 8.13 6.00 28.73
CA GLU A 144 8.83 7.16 28.14
C GLU A 144 10.01 6.70 27.27
N LEU A 145 10.80 5.74 27.77
CA LEU A 145 11.91 5.17 26.99
C LEU A 145 11.43 4.41 25.78
N ASN A 146 10.35 3.64 25.92
CA ASN A 146 9.76 2.90 24.82
C ASN A 146 9.15 3.81 23.75
N MET A 147 8.45 4.87 24.15
CA MET A 147 7.94 5.89 23.21
C MET A 147 9.08 6.57 22.45
N LYS A 148 10.18 6.91 23.14
CA LYS A 148 11.35 7.47 22.47
C LYS A 148 11.98 6.47 21.51
N LEU A 149 12.20 5.23 21.93
CA LEU A 149 12.81 4.20 21.10
C LEU A 149 11.96 3.85 19.88
N SER A 150 10.64 3.75 20.05
CA SER A 150 9.72 3.50 18.92
C SER A 150 9.80 4.62 17.89
N ARG A 151 9.84 5.87 18.35
CA ARG A 151 9.99 7.04 17.48
C ARG A 151 11.33 7.04 16.76
N ASP A 152 12.43 6.85 17.51
CA ASP A 152 13.79 6.82 16.95
C ASP A 152 13.94 5.72 15.89
N ARG A 153 13.30 4.57 16.06
CA ARG A 153 13.24 3.48 15.06
C ARG A 153 12.48 3.88 13.81
N ALA A 154 11.33 4.52 13.97
CA ALA A 154 10.56 5.01 12.84
C ALA A 154 11.32 6.10 12.06
N ASP A 155 12.02 6.97 12.75
CA ASP A 155 12.89 8.00 12.16
C ASP A 155 14.05 7.37 11.38
N ALA A 156 14.68 6.31 11.91
CA ALA A 156 15.76 5.59 11.22
C ALA A 156 15.28 4.92 9.92
N VAL A 157 14.09 4.31 9.95
CA VAL A 157 13.47 3.73 8.74
C VAL A 157 13.17 4.83 7.71
N ALA A 158 12.58 5.94 8.13
CA ALA A 158 12.26 7.05 7.25
C ALA A 158 13.53 7.67 6.63
N ALA A 159 14.59 7.86 7.43
CA ALA A 159 15.88 8.35 6.95
C ALA A 159 16.48 7.43 5.89
N GLN A 160 16.41 6.11 6.09
CA GLN A 160 16.87 5.12 5.12
C GLN A 160 16.09 5.21 3.80
N LEU A 161 14.76 5.31 3.86
CA LEU A 161 13.91 5.46 2.67
C LEU A 161 14.19 6.76 1.91
N ILE A 162 14.37 7.87 2.63
CA ILE A 162 14.73 9.17 2.05
C ILE A 162 16.11 9.11 1.40
N GLY A 163 17.09 8.49 2.05
CA GLY A 163 18.43 8.27 1.49
C GLY A 163 18.42 7.43 0.21
N GLN A 164 17.39 6.62 0.00
CA GLN A 164 17.16 5.83 -1.21
C GLN A 164 16.27 6.53 -2.25
N GLY A 165 15.99 7.82 -2.08
CA GLY A 165 15.28 8.65 -3.06
C GLY A 165 13.76 8.77 -2.87
N VAL A 166 13.20 8.23 -1.78
CA VAL A 166 11.79 8.45 -1.46
C VAL A 166 11.59 9.87 -0.92
N SER A 167 10.64 10.62 -1.49
CA SER A 167 10.36 11.98 -1.03
C SER A 167 9.86 12.02 0.42
N GLY A 168 10.54 12.80 1.28
CA GLY A 168 10.17 12.96 2.69
C GLY A 168 8.76 13.53 2.88
N SER A 169 8.24 14.31 1.92
CA SER A 169 6.88 14.86 1.96
C SER A 169 5.78 13.77 1.88
N ARG A 170 6.15 12.56 1.47
CA ARG A 170 5.25 11.42 1.38
C ARG A 170 5.27 10.55 2.65
N ILE A 171 6.18 10.82 3.59
CA ILE A 171 6.41 9.99 4.77
C ILE A 171 5.88 10.69 6.02
N ALA A 172 4.94 10.06 6.70
CA ALA A 172 4.53 10.40 8.05
C ALA A 172 5.19 9.41 9.04
N ILE A 173 5.60 9.90 10.20
CA ILE A 173 6.36 9.13 11.19
C ILE A 173 5.63 9.17 12.53
N SER A 174 5.48 8.02 13.16
CA SER A 174 4.94 7.91 14.52
C SER A 174 5.61 6.78 15.30
N GLY A 175 5.62 6.90 16.63
CA GLY A 175 6.00 5.84 17.56
C GLY A 175 4.83 5.49 18.48
N VAL A 176 4.70 4.24 18.89
CA VAL A 176 3.68 3.72 19.81
C VAL A 176 4.28 2.75 20.81
#